data_03e4c75ea276270a24c2bf1c398823e3
#
_entry.id   03e4c75ea276270a24c2bf1c398823e3
#
_cell.length_a   1.000
_cell.length_b   1.000
_cell.length_c   1.000
_cell.angle_alpha   90.00
_cell.angle_beta   90.00
_cell.angle_gamma   90.00
#
_symmetry.space_group_name_H-M   'P 1'
#
loop_
_entity.id
_entity.type
_entity.pdbx_description
1 polymer ?
#
loop_
_entity_poly.entity_id
_entity_poly.type
_entity_poly.pdbx_seq_one_letter_code
_entity_poly.pdbx_strand_id
1 'polypeptide(L)'
;EYQVRRDVEAILSRNRTCDELLSFLGAGCWPHYVPAVCDEINSRSEFLTAYAGDVYSDLGRYQAFFEFQSMIGDLVAMDVVSFPWYDWGNVSGDSARMAVMITDRHEILTPRTVNPDRLSIMRRHCEGLADIKLVENDPVSGQVSLEDLKSEISSKTAAVYIENPTYLGFVESQCEEISEIAHDHGALFTVGVEPLSLGVLTPPGEYGADIVCG
;
A
#
# COMPACT_ATOMS: atom_id res chain seq x y z
N GLU A 1 -5.63 14.92 -37.20
CA GLU A 1 -5.37 15.12 -35.78
C GLU A 1 -6.42 16.03 -35.14
N TYR A 2 -6.61 17.28 -35.65
CA TYR A 2 -7.59 18.23 -35.10
C TYR A 2 -9.03 17.68 -35.06
N GLN A 3 -9.46 16.99 -36.13
CA GLN A 3 -10.80 16.40 -36.21
C GLN A 3 -10.98 15.28 -35.17
N VAL A 4 -9.99 14.40 -35.06
CA VAL A 4 -10.02 13.30 -34.09
C VAL A 4 -10.06 13.84 -32.65
N ARG A 5 -9.25 14.85 -32.36
CA ARG A 5 -9.26 15.51 -31.05
C ARG A 5 -10.64 16.07 -30.71
N ARG A 6 -11.23 16.82 -31.64
CA ARG A 6 -12.57 17.40 -31.47
C ARG A 6 -13.65 16.33 -31.25
N ASP A 7 -13.58 15.22 -32.00
CA ASP A 7 -14.55 14.14 -31.89
C ASP A 7 -14.42 13.40 -30.55
N VAL A 8 -13.19 13.18 -30.08
CA VAL A 8 -12.90 12.60 -28.75
C VAL A 8 -13.36 13.56 -27.62
N GLU A 9 -13.05 14.86 -27.71
CA GLU A 9 -13.49 15.87 -26.75
C GLU A 9 -15.02 15.94 -26.67
N ALA A 10 -15.72 15.82 -27.81
CA ALA A 10 -17.17 15.79 -27.85
C ALA A 10 -17.78 14.55 -27.19
N ILE A 11 -17.08 13.41 -27.19
CA ILE A 11 -17.48 12.20 -26.47
C ILE A 11 -17.22 12.40 -24.97
N LEU A 12 -16.02 12.83 -24.61
CA LEU A 12 -15.60 13.03 -23.22
C LEU A 12 -16.43 14.09 -22.50
N SER A 13 -16.88 15.14 -23.19
CA SER A 13 -17.73 16.19 -22.64
C SER A 13 -19.11 15.71 -22.14
N ARG A 14 -19.49 14.47 -22.47
CA ARG A 14 -20.70 13.82 -21.92
C ARG A 14 -20.50 13.21 -20.56
N ASN A 15 -19.24 13.00 -20.16
CA ASN A 15 -18.92 12.48 -18.84
C ASN A 15 -19.13 13.56 -17.80
N ARG A 16 -19.55 13.14 -16.61
CA ARG A 16 -19.57 13.97 -15.42
C ARG A 16 -18.48 13.47 -14.48
N THR A 17 -17.66 14.38 -14.03
CA THR A 17 -16.47 14.08 -13.23
C THR A 17 -16.69 14.39 -11.75
N CYS A 18 -15.72 14.05 -10.92
CA CYS A 18 -15.70 14.41 -9.49
C CYS A 18 -15.61 15.93 -9.26
N ASP A 19 -15.28 16.74 -10.27
CA ASP A 19 -15.35 18.21 -10.19
C ASP A 19 -16.79 18.71 -10.16
N GLU A 20 -17.72 17.95 -10.74
CA GLU A 20 -19.14 18.27 -10.81
C GLU A 20 -20.00 17.47 -9.83
N LEU A 21 -19.57 16.26 -9.48
CA LEU A 21 -20.35 15.30 -8.70
C LEU A 21 -19.57 14.83 -7.49
N LEU A 22 -20.28 14.60 -6.38
CA LEU A 22 -19.73 13.87 -5.25
C LEU A 22 -19.67 12.38 -5.60
N SER A 23 -18.48 11.79 -5.52
CA SER A 23 -18.28 10.36 -5.75
C SER A 23 -18.20 9.62 -4.42
N PHE A 24 -19.01 8.56 -4.30
CA PHE A 24 -18.98 7.62 -3.18
C PHE A 24 -18.53 6.21 -3.62
N LEU A 25 -17.89 6.10 -4.78
CA LEU A 25 -17.43 4.81 -5.30
C LEU A 25 -16.34 4.19 -4.45
N GLY A 26 -15.43 4.99 -3.88
CA GLY A 26 -14.30 4.50 -3.11
C GLY A 26 -13.39 3.60 -3.96
N ALA A 27 -13.26 2.34 -3.58
CA ALA A 27 -12.50 1.31 -4.29
C ALA A 27 -11.00 1.66 -4.50
N GLY A 28 -10.41 2.44 -3.60
CA GLY A 28 -9.02 2.87 -3.68
C GLY A 28 -8.77 4.04 -4.66
N CYS A 29 -9.83 4.62 -5.22
CA CYS A 29 -9.75 5.78 -6.11
C CYS A 29 -10.49 6.95 -5.49
N TRP A 30 -9.78 7.82 -4.81
CA TRP A 30 -10.32 9.04 -4.21
C TRP A 30 -9.71 10.29 -4.85
N PRO A 31 -10.49 11.36 -5.04
CA PRO A 31 -9.99 12.57 -5.63
C PRO A 31 -9.04 13.28 -4.66
N HIS A 32 -7.88 13.69 -5.18
CA HIS A 32 -6.92 14.53 -4.49
C HIS A 32 -6.27 15.50 -5.46
N TYR A 33 -5.66 16.54 -4.95
CA TYR A 33 -4.98 17.52 -5.78
C TYR A 33 -3.68 16.93 -6.35
N VAL A 34 -3.51 17.02 -7.66
CA VAL A 34 -2.27 16.67 -8.36
C VAL A 34 -1.64 17.96 -8.90
N PRO A 35 -0.46 18.36 -8.42
CA PRO A 35 0.24 19.54 -8.93
C PRO A 35 0.60 19.39 -10.41
N ALA A 36 0.47 20.48 -11.19
CA ALA A 36 0.82 20.49 -12.62
C ALA A 36 2.29 20.11 -12.90
N VAL A 37 3.18 20.29 -11.92
CA VAL A 37 4.58 19.87 -12.02
C VAL A 37 4.72 18.35 -12.20
N CYS A 38 3.77 17.55 -11.71
CA CYS A 38 3.78 16.10 -11.89
C CYS A 38 3.68 15.73 -13.38
N ASP A 39 2.78 16.37 -14.11
CA ASP A 39 2.62 16.15 -15.56
C ASP A 39 3.86 16.60 -16.33
N GLU A 40 4.42 17.77 -15.97
CA GLU A 40 5.63 18.29 -16.59
C GLU A 40 6.82 17.34 -16.41
N ILE A 41 7.03 16.83 -15.18
CA ILE A 41 8.15 15.91 -14.90
C ILE A 41 7.91 14.55 -15.55
N ASN A 42 6.70 14.01 -15.45
CA ASN A 42 6.37 12.69 -16.01
C ASN A 42 6.47 12.66 -17.54
N SER A 43 6.33 13.81 -18.21
CA SER A 43 6.46 13.90 -19.68
C SER A 43 7.91 13.95 -20.16
N ARG A 44 8.89 14.14 -19.28
CA ARG A 44 10.30 14.24 -19.65
C ARG A 44 10.87 12.88 -20.06
N SER A 45 11.62 12.87 -21.18
CA SER A 45 12.18 11.64 -21.75
C SER A 45 13.11 10.88 -20.80
N GLU A 46 13.84 11.59 -19.95
CA GLU A 46 14.73 11.00 -18.95
C GLU A 46 13.99 10.18 -17.88
N PHE A 47 12.67 10.35 -17.73
CA PHE A 47 11.84 9.61 -16.77
C PHE A 47 10.89 8.60 -17.44
N LEU A 48 10.88 8.49 -18.76
CA LEU A 48 9.95 7.62 -19.48
C LEU A 48 10.40 6.17 -19.61
N THR A 49 11.68 5.87 -19.43
CA THR A 49 12.18 4.50 -19.47
C THR A 49 12.35 3.95 -18.06
N ALA A 50 11.84 2.76 -17.84
CA ALA A 50 11.36 2.38 -16.52
C ALA A 50 12.29 1.52 -15.67
N TYR A 51 13.41 1.04 -16.17
CA TYR A 51 14.18 0.05 -15.42
C TYR A 51 15.32 0.71 -14.63
N ALA A 52 15.17 0.80 -13.31
CA ALA A 52 16.26 1.15 -12.42
C ALA A 52 17.31 0.04 -12.43
N GLY A 53 18.58 0.43 -12.51
CA GLY A 53 19.72 -0.50 -12.51
C GLY A 53 20.39 -0.72 -13.85
N ASP A 54 19.91 -0.13 -14.92
CA ASP A 54 20.64 -0.07 -16.18
C ASP A 54 21.72 1.02 -16.13
N VAL A 55 22.97 0.60 -16.07
CA VAL A 55 24.13 1.45 -15.83
C VAL A 55 24.31 2.52 -16.92
N TYR A 56 23.73 2.36 -18.09
CA TYR A 56 23.96 3.22 -19.23
C TYR A 56 22.92 4.32 -19.40
N SER A 57 21.71 4.13 -18.92
CA SER A 57 20.61 5.04 -19.18
C SER A 57 20.05 5.74 -17.95
N ASP A 58 20.32 5.22 -16.74
CA ASP A 58 19.63 5.63 -15.53
C ASP A 58 20.47 6.45 -14.52
N LEU A 59 21.69 6.82 -14.85
CA LEU A 59 22.59 7.53 -13.92
C LEU A 59 21.96 8.81 -13.34
N GLY A 60 21.25 9.57 -14.16
CA GLY A 60 20.57 10.80 -13.71
C GLY A 60 19.38 10.58 -12.78
N ARG A 61 18.82 9.35 -12.77
CA ARG A 61 17.66 9.00 -11.93
C ARG A 61 18.05 8.60 -10.52
N TYR A 62 19.26 8.11 -10.31
CA TYR A 62 19.70 7.70 -8.97
C TYR A 62 19.58 8.81 -7.94
N GLN A 63 19.81 10.06 -8.34
CA GLN A 63 19.60 11.20 -7.46
C GLN A 63 18.12 11.36 -7.11
N ALA A 64 17.22 11.29 -8.10
CA ALA A 64 15.79 11.40 -7.85
C ALA A 64 15.27 10.23 -6.98
N PHE A 65 15.73 9.00 -7.22
CA PHE A 65 15.39 7.85 -6.41
C PHE A 65 15.92 7.96 -4.98
N PHE A 66 17.13 8.44 -4.80
CA PHE A 66 17.71 8.68 -3.49
C PHE A 66 16.89 9.71 -2.68
N GLU A 67 16.52 10.80 -3.32
CA GLU A 67 15.66 11.82 -2.69
C GLU A 67 14.27 11.27 -2.37
N PHE A 68 13.66 10.50 -3.29
CA PHE A 68 12.40 9.82 -3.06
C PHE A 68 12.48 8.89 -1.85
N GLN A 69 13.48 8.01 -1.82
CA GLN A 69 13.68 7.05 -0.72
C GLN A 69 13.85 7.76 0.61
N SER A 70 14.61 8.88 0.64
CA SER A 70 14.80 9.67 1.85
C SER A 70 13.52 10.31 2.35
N MET A 71 12.76 10.95 1.44
CA MET A 71 11.48 11.60 1.80
C MET A 71 10.41 10.60 2.23
N ILE A 72 10.31 9.45 1.55
CA ILE A 72 9.36 8.40 1.94
C ILE A 72 9.79 7.77 3.27
N GLY A 73 11.09 7.53 3.47
CA GLY A 73 11.60 7.01 4.75
C GLY A 73 11.22 7.89 5.94
N ASP A 74 11.41 9.20 5.80
CA ASP A 74 10.98 10.17 6.82
C ASP A 74 9.46 10.16 7.01
N LEU A 75 8.68 10.10 5.91
CA LEU A 75 7.23 10.15 5.96
C LEU A 75 6.62 8.92 6.66
N VAL A 76 7.17 7.74 6.44
CA VAL A 76 6.67 6.48 7.02
C VAL A 76 7.41 6.06 8.30
N ALA A 77 8.43 6.82 8.69
CA ALA A 77 9.34 6.53 9.81
C ALA A 77 10.06 5.17 9.69
N MET A 78 10.59 4.88 8.49
CA MET A 78 11.33 3.65 8.19
C MET A 78 12.76 3.96 7.77
N ASP A 79 13.72 3.12 8.20
CA ASP A 79 15.15 3.31 7.92
C ASP A 79 15.55 3.03 6.47
N VAL A 80 14.82 2.15 5.79
CA VAL A 80 15.16 1.68 4.44
C VAL A 80 13.92 1.71 3.55
N VAL A 81 14.04 2.32 2.38
CA VAL A 81 13.00 2.37 1.36
C VAL A 81 13.55 1.77 0.06
N SER A 82 12.80 0.87 -0.55
CA SER A 82 13.12 0.32 -1.88
C SER A 82 12.79 1.32 -2.99
N PHE A 83 13.18 1.01 -4.21
CA PHE A 83 12.70 1.73 -5.39
C PHE A 83 11.18 1.60 -5.53
N PRO A 84 10.50 2.59 -6.17
CA PRO A 84 9.07 2.51 -6.44
C PRO A 84 8.70 1.24 -7.20
N TRP A 85 7.55 0.67 -6.86
CA TRP A 85 6.98 -0.49 -7.51
C TRP A 85 5.77 -0.09 -8.38
N TYR A 86 5.07 -1.05 -8.96
CA TYR A 86 3.99 -0.73 -9.91
C TYR A 86 2.72 -0.19 -9.27
N ASP A 87 2.28 -0.79 -8.17
CA ASP A 87 1.06 -0.42 -7.47
C ASP A 87 1.00 -1.04 -6.06
N TRP A 88 0.06 -0.56 -5.26
CA TRP A 88 -0.16 -1.04 -3.90
C TRP A 88 -0.47 -2.56 -3.83
N GLY A 89 -1.21 -3.10 -4.80
CA GLY A 89 -1.51 -4.54 -4.82
C GLY A 89 -0.24 -5.39 -4.92
N ASN A 90 0.64 -5.03 -5.85
CA ASN A 90 1.90 -5.74 -6.05
C ASN A 90 2.83 -5.59 -4.84
N VAL A 91 3.00 -4.38 -4.28
CA VAL A 91 3.87 -4.21 -3.10
C VAL A 91 3.31 -4.89 -1.86
N SER A 92 1.98 -5.00 -1.69
CA SER A 92 1.41 -5.78 -0.58
C SER A 92 1.67 -7.28 -0.74
N GLY A 93 1.61 -7.80 -1.97
CA GLY A 93 2.01 -9.17 -2.27
C GLY A 93 3.49 -9.44 -2.02
N ASP A 94 4.35 -8.53 -2.44
CA ASP A 94 5.79 -8.66 -2.23
C ASP A 94 6.19 -8.47 -0.76
N SER A 95 5.52 -7.59 -0.01
CA SER A 95 5.71 -7.45 1.43
C SER A 95 5.36 -8.73 2.19
N ALA A 96 4.28 -9.40 1.81
CA ALA A 96 3.90 -10.69 2.36
C ALA A 96 4.97 -11.76 2.07
N ARG A 97 5.48 -11.82 0.83
CA ARG A 97 6.59 -12.73 0.46
C ARG A 97 7.86 -12.42 1.23
N MET A 98 8.20 -11.14 1.38
CA MET A 98 9.36 -10.70 2.15
C MET A 98 9.26 -11.17 3.60
N ALA A 99 8.09 -11.04 4.23
CA ALA A 99 7.85 -11.54 5.58
C ALA A 99 8.06 -13.06 5.69
N VAL A 100 7.57 -13.82 4.71
CA VAL A 100 7.82 -15.28 4.64
C VAL A 100 9.31 -15.59 4.55
N MET A 101 10.05 -14.87 3.70
CA MET A 101 11.49 -15.09 3.52
C MET A 101 12.31 -14.73 4.77
N ILE A 102 11.91 -13.69 5.50
CA ILE A 102 12.60 -13.24 6.73
C ILE A 102 12.36 -14.23 7.88
N THR A 103 11.12 -14.70 8.03
CA THR A 103 10.72 -15.50 9.20
C THR A 103 10.84 -17.01 8.97
N ASP A 104 10.94 -17.45 7.72
CA ASP A 104 10.81 -18.85 7.28
C ASP A 104 9.50 -19.50 7.75
N ARG A 105 8.40 -18.69 7.76
CA ARG A 105 7.05 -19.10 8.16
C ARG A 105 6.09 -18.89 6.99
N HIS A 106 4.98 -19.61 6.96
CA HIS A 106 4.15 -19.74 5.76
C HIS A 106 2.68 -19.37 5.98
N GLU A 107 2.42 -18.43 6.87
CA GLU A 107 1.05 -17.95 7.14
C GLU A 107 1.05 -16.43 7.29
N ILE A 108 0.11 -15.77 6.62
CA ILE A 108 -0.13 -14.33 6.75
C ILE A 108 -1.54 -14.13 7.30
N LEU A 109 -1.68 -13.33 8.35
CA LEU A 109 -2.96 -12.93 8.87
C LEU A 109 -3.32 -11.53 8.35
N THR A 110 -4.57 -11.33 7.94
CA THR A 110 -5.06 -10.03 7.49
C THR A 110 -6.55 -9.87 7.84
N PRO A 111 -7.03 -8.66 8.18
CA PRO A 111 -8.44 -8.45 8.48
C PRO A 111 -9.32 -8.63 7.24
N ARG A 112 -10.59 -8.99 7.45
CA ARG A 112 -11.59 -9.11 6.38
C ARG A 112 -11.89 -7.78 5.69
N THR A 113 -11.54 -6.67 6.32
CA THR A 113 -11.73 -5.30 5.80
C THR A 113 -10.65 -4.85 4.83
N VAL A 114 -9.65 -5.69 4.53
CA VAL A 114 -8.64 -5.41 3.52
C VAL A 114 -9.29 -5.27 2.13
N ASN A 115 -8.71 -4.43 1.28
CA ASN A 115 -9.17 -4.26 -0.09
C ASN A 115 -9.21 -5.62 -0.83
N PRO A 116 -10.36 -6.03 -1.43
CA PRO A 116 -10.52 -7.33 -2.05
C PRO A 116 -9.59 -7.58 -3.24
N ASP A 117 -9.26 -6.52 -4.00
CA ASP A 117 -8.34 -6.63 -5.13
C ASP A 117 -6.90 -6.85 -4.63
N ARG A 118 -6.47 -6.10 -3.62
CA ARG A 118 -5.16 -6.32 -2.98
C ARG A 118 -5.06 -7.71 -2.35
N LEU A 119 -6.10 -8.15 -1.67
CA LEU A 119 -6.16 -9.52 -1.14
C LEU A 119 -6.02 -10.58 -2.23
N SER A 120 -6.66 -10.37 -3.37
CA SER A 120 -6.55 -11.28 -4.52
C SER A 120 -5.13 -11.33 -5.06
N ILE A 121 -4.47 -10.17 -5.17
CA ILE A 121 -3.09 -10.07 -5.64
C ILE A 121 -2.12 -10.70 -4.63
N MET A 122 -2.28 -10.41 -3.33
CA MET A 122 -1.47 -11.03 -2.26
C MET A 122 -1.57 -12.55 -2.31
N ARG A 123 -2.79 -13.11 -2.46
CA ARG A 123 -3.00 -14.55 -2.61
C ARG A 123 -2.27 -15.12 -3.82
N ARG A 124 -2.27 -14.39 -4.92
CA ARG A 124 -1.55 -14.79 -6.13
C ARG A 124 -0.04 -14.78 -5.94
N HIS A 125 0.51 -13.75 -5.29
CA HIS A 125 1.94 -13.66 -4.98
C HIS A 125 2.40 -14.74 -4.01
N CYS A 126 1.53 -15.14 -3.08
CA CYS A 126 1.83 -16.15 -2.06
C CYS A 126 1.45 -17.58 -2.49
N GLU A 127 0.90 -17.79 -3.71
CA GLU A 127 0.48 -19.11 -4.18
C GLU A 127 1.62 -20.13 -4.12
N GLY A 128 1.42 -21.21 -3.38
CA GLY A 128 2.44 -22.25 -3.16
C GLY A 128 3.55 -21.85 -2.17
N LEU A 129 3.49 -20.66 -1.58
CA LEU A 129 4.48 -20.17 -0.63
C LEU A 129 3.91 -19.98 0.78
N ALA A 130 2.73 -19.35 0.90
CA ALA A 130 2.11 -19.10 2.18
C ALA A 130 0.57 -19.05 2.06
N ASP A 131 -0.11 -19.40 3.14
CA ASP A 131 -1.55 -19.28 3.29
C ASP A 131 -1.91 -17.91 3.84
N ILE A 132 -2.91 -17.26 3.24
CA ILE A 132 -3.46 -16.00 3.74
C ILE A 132 -4.79 -16.27 4.44
N LYS A 133 -4.80 -16.09 5.74
CA LYS A 133 -5.97 -16.23 6.61
C LYS A 133 -6.58 -14.90 6.96
N LEU A 134 -7.89 -14.90 7.08
CA LEU A 134 -8.65 -13.70 7.43
C LEU A 134 -8.97 -13.69 8.91
N VAL A 135 -8.66 -12.58 9.56
CA VAL A 135 -9.03 -12.26 10.95
C VAL A 135 -10.35 -11.50 10.94
N GLU A 136 -11.20 -11.78 11.89
CA GLU A 136 -12.50 -11.11 12.04
C GLU A 136 -12.34 -9.65 12.50
N ASN A 137 -13.33 -8.86 12.18
CA ASN A 137 -13.43 -7.47 12.59
C ASN A 137 -14.63 -7.28 13.52
N ASP A 138 -14.55 -6.33 14.41
CA ASP A 138 -15.70 -5.89 15.19
C ASP A 138 -16.78 -5.35 14.23
N PRO A 139 -18.01 -5.89 14.25
CA PRO A 139 -19.02 -5.53 13.27
C PRO A 139 -19.57 -4.11 13.41
N VAL A 140 -19.30 -3.43 14.53
CA VAL A 140 -19.80 -2.09 14.82
C VAL A 140 -18.75 -1.04 14.47
N SER A 141 -17.52 -1.22 14.96
CA SER A 141 -16.41 -0.28 14.73
C SER A 141 -15.63 -0.56 13.45
N GLY A 142 -15.66 -1.81 12.96
CA GLY A 142 -14.84 -2.26 11.85
C GLY A 142 -13.38 -2.57 12.23
N GLN A 143 -12.95 -2.23 13.45
CA GLN A 143 -11.60 -2.48 13.94
C GLN A 143 -11.27 -3.98 13.94
N VAL A 144 -9.99 -4.32 13.86
CA VAL A 144 -9.53 -5.71 13.98
C VAL A 144 -9.98 -6.30 15.32
N SER A 145 -10.55 -7.50 15.32
CA SER A 145 -10.82 -8.22 16.55
C SER A 145 -9.52 -8.72 17.16
N LEU A 146 -9.05 -8.06 18.22
CA LEU A 146 -7.83 -8.50 18.93
C LEU A 146 -7.99 -9.89 19.56
N GLU A 147 -9.22 -10.28 19.94
CA GLU A 147 -9.51 -11.62 20.45
C GLU A 147 -9.31 -12.67 19.38
N ASP A 148 -9.86 -12.44 18.18
CA ASP A 148 -9.72 -13.35 17.05
C ASP A 148 -8.28 -13.39 16.56
N LEU A 149 -7.60 -12.24 16.46
CA LEU A 149 -6.18 -12.17 16.12
C LEU A 149 -5.33 -13.02 17.07
N LYS A 150 -5.54 -12.90 18.39
CA LYS A 150 -4.82 -13.71 19.40
C LYS A 150 -5.13 -15.19 19.29
N SER A 151 -6.30 -15.57 18.80
CA SER A 151 -6.68 -16.99 18.63
C SER A 151 -6.07 -17.61 17.37
N GLU A 152 -5.90 -16.81 16.31
CA GLU A 152 -5.41 -17.26 15.01
C GLU A 152 -3.87 -17.21 14.87
N ILE A 153 -3.22 -16.26 15.57
CA ILE A 153 -1.77 -16.09 15.48
C ILE A 153 -1.02 -17.26 16.12
N SER A 154 0.03 -17.71 15.47
CA SER A 154 0.79 -18.88 15.92
C SER A 154 2.28 -18.78 15.52
N SER A 155 3.06 -19.78 15.92
CA SER A 155 4.45 -19.92 15.49
C SER A 155 4.63 -20.14 13.97
N LYS A 156 3.54 -20.34 13.22
CA LYS A 156 3.54 -20.44 11.76
C LYS A 156 3.32 -19.10 11.08
N THR A 157 2.85 -18.09 11.81
CA THR A 157 2.51 -16.78 11.26
C THR A 157 3.78 -16.01 10.96
N ALA A 158 3.97 -15.67 9.69
CA ALA A 158 5.06 -14.84 9.18
C ALA A 158 4.81 -13.36 9.43
N ALA A 159 3.58 -12.91 9.17
CA ALA A 159 3.20 -11.52 9.38
C ALA A 159 1.71 -11.36 9.67
N VAL A 160 1.41 -10.24 10.34
CA VAL A 160 0.07 -9.65 10.40
C VAL A 160 0.09 -8.44 9.46
N TYR A 161 -0.77 -8.43 8.45
CA TYR A 161 -0.92 -7.33 7.49
C TYR A 161 -2.21 -6.57 7.77
N ILE A 162 -2.13 -5.26 7.88
CA ILE A 162 -3.30 -4.37 7.94
C ILE A 162 -3.19 -3.23 6.93
N GLU A 163 -4.30 -2.53 6.67
CA GLU A 163 -4.34 -1.27 5.93
C GLU A 163 -4.77 -0.15 6.87
N ASN A 164 -4.03 0.95 6.90
CA ASN A 164 -4.39 2.10 7.73
C ASN A 164 -4.14 3.43 6.98
N PRO A 165 -5.19 4.20 6.60
CA PRO A 165 -6.62 3.92 6.76
C PRO A 165 -7.06 2.66 6.02
N THR A 166 -8.14 2.04 6.49
CA THR A 166 -8.67 0.83 5.89
C THR A 166 -9.39 1.10 4.57
N TYR A 167 -9.57 0.06 3.77
CA TYR A 167 -10.36 0.13 2.53
C TYR A 167 -11.80 0.62 2.75
N LEU A 168 -12.39 0.36 3.90
CA LEU A 168 -13.74 0.80 4.24
C LEU A 168 -13.81 2.25 4.77
N GLY A 169 -12.66 2.93 4.89
CA GLY A 169 -12.60 4.37 5.17
C GLY A 169 -12.58 4.74 6.66
N PHE A 170 -12.22 3.85 7.53
CA PHE A 170 -11.94 4.16 8.94
C PHE A 170 -10.45 4.00 9.26
N VAL A 171 -10.02 4.58 10.35
CA VAL A 171 -8.66 4.46 10.88
C VAL A 171 -8.62 3.33 11.90
N GLU A 172 -7.68 2.38 11.73
CA GLU A 172 -7.42 1.37 12.75
C GLU A 172 -6.70 2.01 13.93
N SER A 173 -7.34 2.03 15.07
CA SER A 173 -6.84 2.70 16.28
C SER A 173 -6.01 1.79 17.18
N GLN A 174 -5.99 0.49 16.90
CA GLN A 174 -5.33 -0.52 17.73
C GLN A 174 -4.00 -0.99 17.12
N CYS A 175 -3.34 -0.11 16.33
CA CYS A 175 -2.12 -0.50 15.60
C CYS A 175 -0.99 -0.93 16.54
N GLU A 176 -0.82 -0.26 17.68
CA GLU A 176 0.21 -0.59 18.67
C GLU A 176 -0.07 -1.98 19.29
N GLU A 177 -1.31 -2.26 19.68
CA GLU A 177 -1.69 -3.56 20.24
C GLU A 177 -1.57 -4.70 19.21
N ILE A 178 -1.88 -4.42 17.94
CA ILE A 178 -1.71 -5.41 16.87
C ILE A 178 -0.21 -5.70 16.67
N SER A 179 0.62 -4.66 16.68
CA SER A 179 2.07 -4.78 16.60
C SER A 179 2.64 -5.62 17.73
N GLU A 180 2.24 -5.33 18.97
CA GLU A 180 2.66 -6.10 20.17
C GLU A 180 2.27 -7.57 20.04
N ILE A 181 1.03 -7.86 19.66
CA ILE A 181 0.55 -9.24 19.45
C ILE A 181 1.39 -9.96 18.38
N ALA A 182 1.70 -9.29 17.27
CA ALA A 182 2.51 -9.87 16.21
C ALA A 182 3.94 -10.20 16.71
N HIS A 183 4.58 -9.23 17.36
CA HIS A 183 5.95 -9.36 17.86
C HIS A 183 6.08 -10.39 18.98
N ASP A 184 5.13 -10.48 19.90
CA ASP A 184 5.10 -11.48 20.97
C ASP A 184 5.10 -12.92 20.42
N HIS A 185 4.58 -13.11 19.20
CA HIS A 185 4.59 -14.40 18.51
C HIS A 185 5.74 -14.52 17.49
N GLY A 186 6.61 -13.50 17.42
CA GLY A 186 7.73 -13.44 16.47
C GLY A 186 7.28 -13.35 15.00
N ALA A 187 6.08 -12.86 14.76
CA ALA A 187 5.58 -12.47 13.43
C ALA A 187 5.94 -11.01 13.15
N LEU A 188 6.07 -10.66 11.88
CA LEU A 188 6.28 -9.28 11.47
C LEU A 188 4.94 -8.52 11.41
N PHE A 189 4.99 -7.23 11.68
CA PHE A 189 3.85 -6.35 11.49
C PHE A 189 4.01 -5.56 10.19
N THR A 190 3.11 -5.78 9.24
CA THR A 190 3.12 -5.16 7.91
C THR A 190 1.94 -4.22 7.77
N VAL A 191 2.21 -2.98 7.37
CA VAL A 191 1.18 -1.95 7.23
C VAL A 191 1.12 -1.42 5.80
N GLY A 192 -0.05 -1.55 5.18
CA GLY A 192 -0.40 -0.84 3.96
C GLY A 192 -0.93 0.55 4.29
N VAL A 193 -0.39 1.59 3.65
CA VAL A 193 -0.72 2.98 3.95
C VAL A 193 -0.98 3.79 2.69
N GLU A 194 -1.94 4.69 2.77
CA GLU A 194 -2.11 5.76 1.78
C GLU A 194 -1.22 6.94 2.20
N PRO A 195 -0.16 7.27 1.44
CA PRO A 195 0.86 8.24 1.90
C PRO A 195 0.32 9.63 2.24
N LEU A 196 -0.73 10.10 1.55
CA LEU A 196 -1.33 11.41 1.86
C LEU A 196 -1.96 11.45 3.25
N SER A 197 -2.42 10.31 3.78
CA SER A 197 -2.99 10.22 5.12
C SER A 197 -1.97 10.54 6.21
N LEU A 198 -0.68 10.33 5.94
CA LEU A 198 0.42 10.59 6.87
C LEU A 198 0.68 12.09 7.12
N GLY A 199 0.02 12.97 6.37
CA GLY A 199 -0.04 14.39 6.72
C GLY A 199 -0.81 14.67 8.03
N VAL A 200 -1.59 13.70 8.53
CA VAL A 200 -2.42 13.83 9.74
C VAL A 200 -2.39 12.62 10.66
N LEU A 201 -1.96 11.45 10.17
CA LEU A 201 -1.89 10.21 10.94
C LEU A 201 -0.44 9.92 11.35
N THR A 202 -0.29 9.19 12.44
CA THR A 202 1.00 8.71 12.92
C THR A 202 1.66 7.79 11.88
N PRO A 203 2.95 7.99 11.56
CA PRO A 203 3.69 7.12 10.66
C PRO A 203 3.75 5.67 11.14
N PRO A 204 3.66 4.67 10.23
CA PRO A 204 3.66 3.27 10.60
C PRO A 204 4.87 2.80 11.42
N GLY A 205 6.05 3.34 11.16
CA GLY A 205 7.25 3.02 11.93
C GLY A 205 7.16 3.40 13.40
N GLU A 206 6.39 4.45 13.74
CA GLU A 206 6.24 4.92 15.13
C GLU A 206 5.37 4.00 15.99
N TYR A 207 4.47 3.21 15.38
CA TYR A 207 3.67 2.21 16.08
C TYR A 207 4.11 0.76 15.82
N GLY A 208 5.35 0.60 15.38
CA GLY A 208 6.03 -0.70 15.35
C GLY A 208 5.86 -1.50 14.06
N ALA A 209 5.56 -0.88 12.92
CA ALA A 209 5.59 -1.59 11.64
C ALA A 209 7.01 -2.01 11.27
N ASP A 210 7.19 -3.29 10.90
CA ASP A 210 8.45 -3.82 10.36
C ASP A 210 8.55 -3.61 8.86
N ILE A 211 7.40 -3.67 8.16
CA ILE A 211 7.30 -3.48 6.73
C ILE A 211 6.14 -2.50 6.45
N VAL A 212 6.42 -1.52 5.61
CA VAL A 212 5.40 -0.56 5.14
C VAL A 212 5.30 -0.63 3.62
N CYS A 213 4.08 -0.62 3.09
CA CYS A 213 3.80 -0.54 1.67
C CYS A 213 2.57 0.35 1.39
N GLY A 214 2.46 0.90 0.15
CA GLY A 214 1.36 1.78 -0.20
C GLY A 214 1.42 2.30 -1.62
#